data_04c3ac13fef365f04149a950b3b6618a
#
_entry.id   04c3ac13fef365f04149a950b3b6618a
#
_cell.length_a   1.000
_cell.length_b   1.000
_cell.length_c   1.000
_cell.angle_alpha   90.00
_cell.angle_beta   90.00
_cell.angle_gamma   90.00
#
_symmetry.space_group_name_H-M   'P 1'
#
loop_
_entity.id
_entity.type
_entity.pdbx_description
1 polymer ?
#
loop_
_entity_poly.entity_id
_entity_poly.type
_entity_poly.pdbx_seq_one_letter_code
_entity_poly.pdbx_strand_id
1 'polypeptide(L)'
;MNRNIKLLYGFSFFDPFMIVIALWIPYLTTQGITMRQFMELQAVFAIVILSGEVPSGLLSDLWGRKKTLLLGTTLKAVSFSLLPFWSSYEGFLFYHLTMGIALSMISGGDVALIWDSYLADGGEKSRGAAVLGNATFASQMGTTTSALLGGAVVLLSYGHLLWANAILSWIPVLLVLAITEPPASYERPKKWAQNLKDVLSATVVRDATTRLVFLNMVIWGSGALVMFWVNQKYWQETAVPLPWFGVLLAGYNLIDGVAAKCAALGATRYGRRPLLAVVGVLPVVAYFGMVAFFGLAGILFGFVFKIGRGVLGVLFMETLNERIPSAFRATVISLSQLGLRGSFCLLGPLVGYGIDAWGLPSVLSALGILFSIAFVCLLLPLALRETVLTTKEASP
;
A
#
# COMPACT_ATOMS: atom_id res chain seq x y z
N MET A 1 -22.64 -18.06 7.58
CA MET A 1 -21.81 -16.86 7.61
C MET A 1 -22.65 -15.73 8.15
N ASN A 2 -22.26 -15.19 9.30
CA ASN A 2 -22.99 -14.17 10.04
C ASN A 2 -23.18 -12.89 9.18
N ARG A 3 -24.27 -12.16 9.46
CA ARG A 3 -24.60 -10.88 8.82
C ARG A 3 -23.43 -9.89 8.90
N ASN A 4 -22.75 -9.79 10.06
CA ASN A 4 -21.60 -8.91 10.24
C ASN A 4 -20.46 -9.22 9.28
N ILE A 5 -20.11 -10.50 9.09
CA ILE A 5 -19.01 -10.90 8.18
C ILE A 5 -19.32 -10.51 6.73
N LYS A 6 -20.59 -10.65 6.29
CA LYS A 6 -21.01 -10.23 4.95
C LYS A 6 -20.89 -8.71 4.78
N LEU A 7 -21.33 -7.94 5.79
CA LEU A 7 -21.23 -6.47 5.79
C LEU A 7 -19.77 -6.01 5.79
N LEU A 8 -18.90 -6.69 6.55
CA LEU A 8 -17.47 -6.39 6.61
C LEU A 8 -16.74 -6.74 5.31
N TYR A 9 -17.13 -7.81 4.61
CA TYR A 9 -16.60 -8.07 3.25
C TYR A 9 -17.07 -7.00 2.26
N GLY A 10 -18.35 -6.57 2.34
CA GLY A 10 -18.84 -5.42 1.60
C GLY A 10 -18.07 -4.14 1.93
N PHE A 11 -17.80 -3.90 3.20
CA PHE A 11 -16.95 -2.80 3.65
C PHE A 11 -15.55 -2.90 3.05
N SER A 12 -14.88 -4.06 3.14
CA SER A 12 -13.55 -4.27 2.55
C SER A 12 -13.52 -4.02 1.05
N PHE A 13 -14.62 -4.31 0.32
CA PHE A 13 -14.74 -4.00 -1.10
C PHE A 13 -14.89 -2.49 -1.35
N PHE A 14 -15.80 -1.82 -0.62
CA PHE A 14 -16.14 -0.42 -0.89
C PHE A 14 -15.24 0.60 -0.19
N ASP A 15 -14.52 0.25 0.87
CA ASP A 15 -13.62 1.20 1.52
C ASP A 15 -12.49 1.67 0.58
N PRO A 16 -11.74 0.81 -0.13
CA PRO A 16 -10.73 1.24 -1.09
C PRO A 16 -11.32 1.65 -2.46
N PHE A 17 -12.64 1.69 -2.60
CA PHE A 17 -13.33 1.97 -3.87
C PHE A 17 -13.28 3.46 -4.21
N MET A 18 -12.14 3.90 -4.74
CA MET A 18 -11.87 5.29 -5.12
C MET A 18 -11.73 5.40 -6.64
N ILE A 19 -12.80 5.78 -7.34
CA ILE A 19 -12.81 5.84 -8.81
C ILE A 19 -11.91 6.95 -9.37
N VAL A 20 -11.59 7.96 -8.56
CA VAL A 20 -10.68 9.05 -8.93
C VAL A 20 -9.21 8.63 -8.90
N ILE A 21 -8.84 7.54 -8.20
CA ILE A 21 -7.45 7.21 -7.87
C ILE A 21 -6.55 6.99 -9.10
N ALA A 22 -7.08 6.39 -10.17
CA ALA A 22 -6.35 6.17 -11.41
C ALA A 22 -6.06 7.46 -12.19
N LEU A 23 -6.83 8.51 -11.93
CA LEU A 23 -6.85 9.78 -12.64
C LEU A 23 -6.42 10.95 -11.76
N TRP A 24 -5.82 10.64 -10.59
CA TRP A 24 -5.54 11.66 -9.57
C TRP A 24 -4.53 12.69 -10.06
N ILE A 25 -3.40 12.26 -10.64
CA ILE A 25 -2.41 13.17 -11.20
C ILE A 25 -2.94 13.96 -12.40
N PRO A 26 -3.56 13.34 -13.44
CA PRO A 26 -4.16 14.10 -14.51
C PRO A 26 -5.16 15.16 -14.02
N TYR A 27 -6.03 14.81 -13.07
CA TYR A 27 -6.99 15.76 -12.51
C TYR A 27 -6.28 16.93 -11.81
N LEU A 28 -5.35 16.68 -10.89
CA LEU A 28 -4.63 17.72 -10.17
C LEU A 28 -3.81 18.63 -11.10
N THR A 29 -3.23 18.07 -12.15
CA THR A 29 -2.52 18.86 -13.17
C THR A 29 -3.46 19.83 -13.87
N THR A 30 -4.73 19.48 -14.13
CA THR A 30 -5.72 20.42 -14.69
C THR A 30 -6.06 21.57 -13.73
N GLN A 31 -5.82 21.39 -12.43
CA GLN A 31 -5.98 22.42 -11.39
C GLN A 31 -4.69 23.22 -11.16
N GLY A 32 -3.66 23.03 -11.99
CA GLY A 32 -2.40 23.75 -11.89
C GLY A 32 -1.44 23.24 -10.80
N ILE A 33 -1.71 22.08 -10.21
CA ILE A 33 -0.83 21.47 -9.21
C ILE A 33 0.35 20.81 -9.91
N THR A 34 1.58 21.20 -9.52
CA THR A 34 2.83 20.63 -10.03
C THR A 34 3.11 19.25 -9.40
N MET A 35 4.05 18.49 -9.98
CA MET A 35 4.43 17.19 -9.40
C MET A 35 5.10 17.35 -8.02
N ARG A 36 5.86 18.41 -7.82
CA ARG A 36 6.42 18.75 -6.51
C ARG A 36 5.30 18.95 -5.48
N GLN A 37 4.36 19.87 -5.78
CA GLN A 37 3.23 20.15 -4.88
C GLN A 37 2.41 18.89 -4.60
N PHE A 38 2.16 18.08 -5.61
CA PHE A 38 1.46 16.81 -5.45
C PHE A 38 2.19 15.85 -4.48
N MET A 39 3.50 15.66 -4.66
CA MET A 39 4.29 14.79 -3.80
C MET A 39 4.44 15.36 -2.38
N GLU A 40 4.47 16.68 -2.21
CA GLU A 40 4.41 17.35 -0.91
C GLU A 40 3.07 17.04 -0.20
N LEU A 41 1.94 17.13 -0.90
CA LEU A 41 0.62 16.74 -0.37
C LEU A 41 0.58 15.27 0.04
N GLN A 42 1.16 14.37 -0.74
CA GLN A 42 1.27 12.95 -0.40
C GLN A 42 2.19 12.70 0.81
N ALA A 43 3.26 13.47 0.97
CA ALA A 43 4.12 13.41 2.14
C ALA A 43 3.38 13.87 3.41
N VAL A 44 2.64 14.99 3.35
CA VAL A 44 1.78 15.45 4.44
C VAL A 44 0.75 14.38 4.80
N PHE A 45 0.07 13.80 3.82
CA PHE A 45 -0.87 12.71 4.03
C PHE A 45 -0.23 11.52 4.77
N ALA A 46 0.97 11.09 4.35
CA ALA A 46 1.70 10.01 5.00
C ALA A 46 2.07 10.36 6.45
N ILE A 47 2.54 11.59 6.72
CA ILE A 47 2.86 12.08 8.07
C ILE A 47 1.63 12.06 8.97
N VAL A 48 0.48 12.53 8.47
CA VAL A 48 -0.78 12.53 9.24
C VAL A 48 -1.22 11.11 9.59
N ILE A 49 -1.14 10.18 8.66
CA ILE A 49 -1.45 8.76 8.94
C ILE A 49 -0.51 8.24 10.04
N LEU A 50 0.82 8.44 9.89
CA LEU A 50 1.81 7.97 10.85
C LEU A 50 1.57 8.53 12.26
N SER A 51 1.28 9.82 12.35
CA SER A 51 0.99 10.50 13.61
C SER A 51 -0.34 10.07 14.23
N GLY A 52 -1.30 9.70 13.40
CA GLY A 52 -2.64 9.29 13.79
C GLY A 52 -2.78 7.81 14.17
N GLU A 53 -1.87 6.91 13.76
CA GLU A 53 -2.01 5.47 14.01
C GLU A 53 -2.08 5.10 15.50
N VAL A 54 -1.25 5.71 16.36
CA VAL A 54 -1.26 5.45 17.79
C VAL A 54 -2.49 6.07 18.48
N PRO A 55 -2.81 7.36 18.27
CA PRO A 55 -4.03 7.96 18.83
C PRO A 55 -5.31 7.26 18.41
N SER A 56 -5.43 6.88 17.12
CA SER A 56 -6.63 6.20 16.62
C SER A 56 -6.81 4.79 17.20
N GLY A 57 -5.71 4.07 17.42
CA GLY A 57 -5.73 2.79 18.11
C GLY A 57 -6.26 2.93 19.55
N LEU A 58 -5.75 3.91 20.31
CA LEU A 58 -6.25 4.21 21.66
C LEU A 58 -7.72 4.63 21.65
N LEU A 59 -8.13 5.43 20.67
CA LEU A 59 -9.52 5.85 20.49
C LEU A 59 -10.41 4.63 20.22
N SER A 60 -9.98 3.71 19.38
CA SER A 60 -10.67 2.47 19.07
C SER A 60 -10.87 1.59 20.31
N ASP A 61 -9.86 1.54 21.18
CA ASP A 61 -9.93 0.78 22.43
C ASP A 61 -10.85 1.42 23.48
N LEU A 62 -10.94 2.77 23.51
CA LEU A 62 -11.75 3.51 24.48
C LEU A 62 -13.22 3.66 24.07
N TRP A 63 -13.46 3.97 22.79
CA TRP A 63 -14.81 4.27 22.27
C TRP A 63 -15.49 3.06 21.64
N GLY A 64 -14.71 2.04 21.27
CA GLY A 64 -15.16 0.87 20.51
C GLY A 64 -14.76 0.95 19.03
N ARG A 65 -14.54 -0.21 18.45
CA ARG A 65 -14.02 -0.35 17.08
C ARG A 65 -14.99 0.16 16.02
N LYS A 66 -16.27 -0.17 16.16
CA LYS A 66 -17.33 0.30 15.25
C LYS A 66 -17.44 1.82 15.23
N LYS A 67 -17.40 2.48 16.39
CA LYS A 67 -17.54 3.94 16.47
C LYS A 67 -16.36 4.66 15.84
N THR A 68 -15.13 4.18 16.09
CA THR A 68 -13.92 4.73 15.50
C THR A 68 -13.91 4.53 13.98
N LEU A 69 -14.30 3.34 13.50
CA LEU A 69 -14.44 3.04 12.08
C LEU A 69 -15.50 3.91 11.42
N LEU A 70 -16.66 4.12 12.09
CA LEU A 70 -17.71 4.99 11.59
C LEU A 70 -17.25 6.44 11.46
N LEU A 71 -16.54 6.97 12.47
CA LEU A 71 -15.99 8.32 12.42
C LEU A 71 -14.97 8.46 11.27
N GLY A 72 -14.04 7.50 11.12
CA GLY A 72 -13.06 7.50 10.04
C GLY A 72 -13.72 7.45 8.67
N THR A 73 -14.67 6.54 8.44
CA THR A 73 -15.38 6.43 7.15
C THR A 73 -16.23 7.65 6.85
N THR A 74 -16.87 8.24 7.86
CA THR A 74 -17.65 9.47 7.69
C THR A 74 -16.74 10.65 7.32
N LEU A 75 -15.60 10.81 8.00
CA LEU A 75 -14.62 11.86 7.67
C LEU A 75 -14.07 11.68 6.26
N LYS A 76 -13.80 10.44 5.84
CA LYS A 76 -13.40 10.11 4.46
C LYS A 76 -14.48 10.51 3.45
N ALA A 77 -15.74 10.15 3.69
CA ALA A 77 -16.85 10.47 2.80
C ALA A 77 -17.08 11.99 2.70
N VAL A 78 -16.99 12.71 3.82
CA VAL A 78 -17.05 14.18 3.84
C VAL A 78 -15.90 14.79 3.06
N SER A 79 -14.66 14.29 3.24
CA SER A 79 -13.49 14.77 2.50
C SER A 79 -13.67 14.63 0.98
N PHE A 80 -14.21 13.49 0.50
CA PHE A 80 -14.53 13.31 -0.91
C PHE A 80 -15.71 14.18 -1.38
N SER A 81 -16.69 14.43 -0.52
CA SER A 81 -17.85 15.28 -0.86
C SER A 81 -17.47 16.75 -0.99
N LEU A 82 -16.42 17.19 -0.31
CA LEU A 82 -15.89 18.55 -0.40
C LEU A 82 -14.91 18.75 -1.57
N LEU A 83 -14.31 17.66 -2.06
CA LEU A 83 -13.29 17.70 -3.12
C LEU A 83 -13.73 18.44 -4.41
N PRO A 84 -14.98 18.30 -4.91
CA PRO A 84 -15.42 19.01 -6.11
C PRO A 84 -15.43 20.54 -5.99
N PHE A 85 -15.38 21.08 -4.78
CA PHE A 85 -15.41 22.52 -4.51
C PHE A 85 -14.01 23.14 -4.39
N TRP A 86 -12.95 22.33 -4.39
CA TRP A 86 -11.59 22.77 -4.21
C TRP A 86 -10.79 22.69 -5.52
N SER A 87 -10.10 23.79 -5.84
CA SER A 87 -9.21 23.90 -7.00
C SER A 87 -7.84 24.50 -6.63
N SER A 88 -7.61 24.85 -5.36
CA SER A 88 -6.35 25.43 -4.89
C SER A 88 -5.50 24.41 -4.13
N TYR A 89 -4.20 24.72 -4.01
CA TYR A 89 -3.27 23.91 -3.22
C TYR A 89 -3.73 23.75 -1.77
N GLU A 90 -4.22 24.82 -1.15
CA GLU A 90 -4.71 24.82 0.23
C GLU A 90 -5.94 23.91 0.39
N GLY A 91 -6.84 23.90 -0.58
CA GLY A 91 -7.99 22.99 -0.60
C GLY A 91 -7.55 21.53 -0.68
N PHE A 92 -6.59 21.21 -1.55
CA PHE A 92 -6.02 19.86 -1.63
C PHE A 92 -5.20 19.51 -0.38
N LEU A 93 -4.52 20.46 0.25
CA LEU A 93 -3.84 20.24 1.53
C LEU A 93 -4.85 19.88 2.63
N PHE A 94 -5.95 20.61 2.74
CA PHE A 94 -7.02 20.28 3.68
C PHE A 94 -7.61 18.89 3.42
N TYR A 95 -7.85 18.55 2.15
CA TYR A 95 -8.28 17.20 1.75
C TYR A 95 -7.30 16.13 2.24
N HIS A 96 -5.99 16.29 2.02
CA HIS A 96 -4.99 15.30 2.41
C HIS A 96 -4.84 15.20 3.94
N LEU A 97 -4.99 16.30 4.67
CA LEU A 97 -5.02 16.30 6.15
C LEU A 97 -6.23 15.52 6.68
N THR A 98 -7.42 15.85 6.22
CA THR A 98 -8.66 15.18 6.66
C THR A 98 -8.71 13.72 6.25
N MET A 99 -8.24 13.40 5.04
CA MET A 99 -8.14 12.03 4.55
C MET A 99 -7.11 11.22 5.33
N GLY A 100 -5.97 11.82 5.72
CA GLY A 100 -4.95 11.16 6.54
C GLY A 100 -5.49 10.79 7.93
N ILE A 101 -6.23 11.71 8.58
CA ILE A 101 -6.92 11.44 9.85
C ILE A 101 -7.96 10.33 9.66
N ALA A 102 -8.77 10.39 8.61
CA ALA A 102 -9.78 9.38 8.31
C ALA A 102 -9.17 7.99 8.17
N LEU A 103 -8.10 7.86 7.38
CA LEU A 103 -7.43 6.57 7.15
C LEU A 103 -6.71 6.04 8.37
N SER A 104 -6.14 6.89 9.24
CA SER A 104 -5.57 6.45 10.50
C SER A 104 -6.62 5.83 11.43
N MET A 105 -7.86 6.34 11.40
CA MET A 105 -8.98 5.79 12.19
C MET A 105 -9.56 4.49 11.61
N ILE A 106 -9.46 4.29 10.29
CA ILE A 106 -9.92 3.08 9.62
C ILE A 106 -8.89 1.96 9.78
N SER A 107 -7.60 2.29 9.64
CA SER A 107 -6.48 1.34 9.63
C SER A 107 -6.43 0.50 10.91
N GLY A 108 -6.40 -0.80 10.74
CA GLY A 108 -6.33 -1.77 11.85
C GLY A 108 -7.67 -2.02 12.56
N GLY A 109 -8.57 -1.05 12.62
CA GLY A 109 -9.90 -1.21 13.20
C GLY A 109 -10.79 -2.16 12.39
N ASP A 110 -10.71 -2.09 11.08
CA ASP A 110 -11.42 -2.94 10.12
C ASP A 110 -11.04 -4.42 10.26
N VAL A 111 -9.74 -4.72 10.21
CA VAL A 111 -9.19 -6.09 10.37
C VAL A 111 -9.56 -6.67 11.74
N ALA A 112 -9.41 -5.85 12.79
CA ALA A 112 -9.77 -6.26 14.15
C ALA A 112 -11.27 -6.53 14.29
N LEU A 113 -12.14 -5.69 13.69
CA LEU A 113 -13.59 -5.88 13.71
C LEU A 113 -14.03 -7.13 12.94
N ILE A 114 -13.37 -7.45 11.80
CA ILE A 114 -13.58 -8.71 11.07
C ILE A 114 -13.25 -9.91 11.98
N TRP A 115 -12.08 -9.86 12.61
CA TRP A 115 -11.61 -10.92 13.48
C TRP A 115 -12.53 -11.16 14.68
N ASP A 116 -12.90 -10.09 15.38
CA ASP A 116 -13.79 -10.20 16.55
C ASP A 116 -15.20 -10.67 16.16
N SER A 117 -15.74 -10.18 15.04
CA SER A 117 -17.04 -10.63 14.55
C SER A 117 -17.02 -12.11 14.16
N TYR A 118 -15.89 -12.60 13.61
CA TYR A 118 -15.71 -13.99 13.27
C TYR A 118 -15.66 -14.90 14.53
N LEU A 119 -14.89 -14.49 15.54
CA LEU A 119 -14.81 -15.24 16.80
C LEU A 119 -16.13 -15.23 17.57
N ALA A 120 -16.83 -14.09 17.62
CA ALA A 120 -18.13 -13.96 18.26
C ALA A 120 -19.21 -14.87 17.62
N ASP A 121 -19.04 -15.23 16.35
CA ASP A 121 -19.90 -16.18 15.62
C ASP A 121 -19.49 -17.66 15.81
N GLY A 122 -18.61 -17.95 16.76
CA GLY A 122 -18.11 -19.31 17.02
C GLY A 122 -17.04 -19.78 16.01
N GLY A 123 -16.39 -18.85 15.31
CA GLY A 123 -15.36 -19.17 14.33
C GLY A 123 -14.10 -19.76 14.95
N GLU A 124 -13.52 -20.77 14.31
CA GLU A 124 -12.26 -21.40 14.73
C GLU A 124 -11.06 -20.54 14.37
N LYS A 125 -10.12 -20.35 15.31
CA LYS A 125 -8.87 -19.59 15.08
C LYS A 125 -8.04 -20.14 13.90
N SER A 126 -8.10 -21.44 13.66
CA SER A 126 -7.43 -22.14 12.54
C SER A 126 -7.87 -21.64 11.16
N ARG A 127 -9.12 -21.20 11.01
CA ARG A 127 -9.70 -20.68 9.76
C ARG A 127 -9.65 -19.16 9.63
N GLY A 128 -9.16 -18.45 10.62
CA GLY A 128 -9.12 -16.99 10.65
C GLY A 128 -8.31 -16.38 9.50
N ALA A 129 -7.21 -17.03 9.09
CA ALA A 129 -6.42 -16.60 7.94
C ALA A 129 -7.24 -16.59 6.63
N ALA A 130 -8.14 -17.55 6.43
CA ALA A 130 -9.02 -17.58 5.26
C ALA A 130 -10.04 -16.44 5.27
N VAL A 131 -10.57 -16.07 6.45
CA VAL A 131 -11.52 -14.96 6.59
C VAL A 131 -10.85 -13.62 6.26
N LEU A 132 -9.65 -13.39 6.77
CA LEU A 132 -8.87 -12.19 6.46
C LEU A 132 -8.42 -12.18 4.99
N GLY A 133 -8.06 -13.34 4.44
CA GLY A 133 -7.75 -13.50 3.01
C GLY A 133 -8.91 -13.12 2.10
N ASN A 134 -10.15 -13.51 2.46
CA ASN A 134 -11.34 -13.12 1.70
C ASN A 134 -11.60 -11.59 1.77
N ALA A 135 -11.37 -10.97 2.94
CA ALA A 135 -11.47 -9.51 3.08
C ALA A 135 -10.43 -8.79 2.20
N THR A 136 -9.18 -9.27 2.20
CA THR A 136 -8.13 -8.74 1.33
C THR A 136 -8.48 -8.91 -0.15
N PHE A 137 -9.02 -10.07 -0.55
CA PHE A 137 -9.49 -10.29 -1.91
C PHE A 137 -10.62 -9.33 -2.30
N ALA A 138 -11.61 -9.12 -1.41
CA ALA A 138 -12.68 -8.15 -1.63
C ALA A 138 -12.12 -6.73 -1.82
N SER A 139 -11.14 -6.32 -1.00
CA SER A 139 -10.45 -5.03 -1.11
C SER A 139 -9.75 -4.86 -2.47
N GLN A 140 -9.02 -5.88 -2.93
CA GLN A 140 -8.35 -5.84 -4.23
C GLN A 140 -9.36 -5.78 -5.40
N MET A 141 -10.48 -6.51 -5.30
CA MET A 141 -11.55 -6.42 -6.28
C MET A 141 -12.18 -5.02 -6.29
N GLY A 142 -12.39 -4.42 -5.13
CA GLY A 142 -12.89 -3.05 -4.99
C GLY A 142 -11.97 -2.04 -5.68
N THR A 143 -10.67 -2.09 -5.39
CA THR A 143 -9.67 -1.21 -6.01
C THR A 143 -9.59 -1.39 -7.53
N THR A 144 -9.61 -2.63 -8.01
CA THR A 144 -9.54 -2.92 -9.46
C THR A 144 -10.81 -2.45 -10.18
N THR A 145 -11.99 -2.75 -9.62
CA THR A 145 -13.28 -2.33 -10.21
C THR A 145 -13.42 -0.81 -10.20
N SER A 146 -12.99 -0.14 -9.11
CA SER A 146 -13.04 1.32 -9.03
C SER A 146 -12.14 1.99 -10.07
N ALA A 147 -10.97 1.43 -10.33
CA ALA A 147 -10.06 1.96 -11.36
C ALA A 147 -10.69 1.87 -12.75
N LEU A 148 -11.29 0.73 -13.11
CA LEU A 148 -11.99 0.55 -14.38
C LEU A 148 -13.19 1.50 -14.51
N LEU A 149 -14.00 1.61 -13.45
CA LEU A 149 -15.14 2.53 -13.43
C LEU A 149 -14.68 3.99 -13.56
N GLY A 150 -13.60 4.37 -12.91
CA GLY A 150 -13.01 5.70 -13.03
C GLY A 150 -12.61 6.03 -14.46
N GLY A 151 -11.96 5.09 -15.16
CA GLY A 151 -11.61 5.21 -16.57
C GLY A 151 -12.84 5.36 -17.49
N ALA A 152 -13.97 4.74 -17.14
CA ALA A 152 -15.22 4.89 -17.89
C ALA A 152 -15.92 6.24 -17.59
N VAL A 153 -16.01 6.63 -16.31
CA VAL A 153 -16.72 7.85 -15.88
C VAL A 153 -16.02 9.12 -16.36
N VAL A 154 -14.69 9.12 -16.46
CA VAL A 154 -13.94 10.30 -16.93
C VAL A 154 -14.27 10.69 -18.39
N LEU A 155 -14.81 9.75 -19.19
CA LEU A 155 -15.33 10.06 -20.54
C LEU A 155 -16.42 11.14 -20.53
N LEU A 156 -17.16 11.27 -19.43
CA LEU A 156 -18.16 12.32 -19.26
C LEU A 156 -17.51 13.65 -18.88
N SER A 157 -16.81 13.68 -17.76
CA SER A 157 -15.97 14.79 -17.29
C SER A 157 -15.32 14.46 -15.96
N TYR A 158 -14.31 15.25 -15.54
CA TYR A 158 -13.78 15.20 -14.18
C TYR A 158 -14.84 15.55 -13.12
N GLY A 159 -15.77 16.46 -13.42
CA GLY A 159 -16.87 16.80 -12.50
C GLY A 159 -17.74 15.57 -12.19
N HIS A 160 -18.15 14.80 -13.20
CA HIS A 160 -18.89 13.55 -12.98
C HIS A 160 -18.07 12.53 -12.19
N LEU A 161 -16.77 12.42 -12.46
CA LEU A 161 -15.86 11.53 -11.74
C LEU A 161 -15.80 11.87 -10.24
N LEU A 162 -15.66 13.16 -9.91
CA LEU A 162 -15.57 13.61 -8.51
C LEU A 162 -16.90 13.41 -7.76
N TRP A 163 -18.03 13.79 -8.38
CA TRP A 163 -19.34 13.61 -7.75
C TRP A 163 -19.71 12.13 -7.59
N ALA A 164 -19.43 11.30 -8.59
CA ALA A 164 -19.63 9.85 -8.46
C ALA A 164 -18.75 9.26 -7.35
N ASN A 165 -17.47 9.68 -7.24
CA ASN A 165 -16.60 9.26 -6.15
C ASN A 165 -17.14 9.70 -4.78
N ALA A 166 -17.62 10.95 -4.67
CA ALA A 166 -18.23 11.48 -3.45
C ALA A 166 -19.44 10.64 -3.02
N ILE A 167 -20.36 10.34 -3.93
CA ILE A 167 -21.56 9.52 -3.64
C ILE A 167 -21.17 8.11 -3.21
N LEU A 168 -20.27 7.45 -3.95
CA LEU A 168 -19.84 6.09 -3.65
C LEU A 168 -19.11 5.97 -2.32
N SER A 169 -18.41 7.03 -1.89
CA SER A 169 -17.69 7.06 -0.60
C SER A 169 -18.59 6.97 0.63
N TRP A 170 -19.92 7.19 0.49
CA TRP A 170 -20.88 7.01 1.59
C TRP A 170 -21.30 5.55 1.79
N ILE A 171 -21.05 4.65 0.82
CA ILE A 171 -21.42 3.22 0.96
C ILE A 171 -20.72 2.57 2.16
N PRO A 172 -19.41 2.73 2.39
CA PRO A 172 -18.75 2.24 3.61
C PRO A 172 -19.40 2.74 4.90
N VAL A 173 -19.85 4.00 4.96
CA VAL A 173 -20.54 4.57 6.12
C VAL A 173 -21.83 3.80 6.41
N LEU A 174 -22.66 3.58 5.39
CA LEU A 174 -23.91 2.84 5.52
C LEU A 174 -23.68 1.38 5.94
N LEU A 175 -22.64 0.74 5.42
CA LEU A 175 -22.26 -0.62 5.80
C LEU A 175 -21.84 -0.68 7.28
N VAL A 176 -21.00 0.26 7.76
CA VAL A 176 -20.55 0.32 9.15
C VAL A 176 -21.72 0.61 10.10
N LEU A 177 -22.67 1.48 9.72
CA LEU A 177 -23.89 1.70 10.51
C LEU A 177 -24.69 0.42 10.72
N ALA A 178 -24.76 -0.44 9.70
CA ALA A 178 -25.50 -1.71 9.74
C ALA A 178 -24.79 -2.83 10.52
N ILE A 179 -23.49 -2.71 10.83
CA ILE A 179 -22.70 -3.68 11.61
C ILE A 179 -23.15 -3.60 13.09
N THR A 180 -23.22 -4.76 13.75
CA THR A 180 -23.37 -4.83 15.22
C THR A 180 -21.98 -4.98 15.84
N GLU A 181 -21.65 -4.15 16.83
CA GLU A 181 -20.35 -4.24 17.51
C GLU A 181 -20.25 -5.57 18.27
N PRO A 182 -19.24 -6.42 17.98
CA PRO A 182 -19.07 -7.67 18.70
C PRO A 182 -18.59 -7.39 20.14
N PRO A 183 -18.80 -8.33 21.09
CA PRO A 183 -18.23 -8.23 22.43
C PRO A 183 -16.72 -8.05 22.35
N ALA A 184 -16.17 -7.07 23.06
CA ALA A 184 -14.73 -6.82 23.06
C ALA A 184 -13.98 -7.97 23.75
N SER A 185 -13.08 -8.65 23.04
CA SER A 185 -12.19 -9.69 23.58
C SER A 185 -10.80 -9.13 23.92
N TYR A 186 -10.73 -7.87 24.38
CA TYR A 186 -9.46 -7.15 24.46
C TYR A 186 -8.73 -7.36 25.79
N GLU A 187 -7.58 -7.99 25.74
CA GLU A 187 -6.55 -7.92 26.79
C GLU A 187 -5.59 -6.74 26.47
N ARG A 188 -5.55 -5.75 27.37
CA ARG A 188 -4.66 -4.59 27.21
C ARG A 188 -3.20 -5.04 27.18
N PRO A 189 -2.41 -4.70 26.13
CA PRO A 189 -0.97 -4.96 26.13
C PRO A 189 -0.28 -4.07 27.18
N LYS A 190 0.22 -4.70 28.23
CA LYS A 190 0.72 -4.04 29.47
C LYS A 190 2.01 -3.22 29.32
N LYS A 191 2.73 -3.12 28.20
CA LYS A 191 3.99 -2.37 28.09
C LYS A 191 4.42 -2.15 26.64
N TRP A 192 3.65 -1.41 25.84
CA TRP A 192 3.93 -1.21 24.42
C TRP A 192 5.33 -0.60 24.13
N ALA A 193 5.75 0.45 24.86
CA ALA A 193 7.01 1.15 24.62
C ALA A 193 8.27 0.32 25.00
N GLN A 194 8.21 -0.48 26.08
CA GLN A 194 9.29 -1.39 26.45
C GLN A 194 9.41 -2.53 25.43
N ASN A 195 8.28 -3.12 25.03
CA ASN A 195 8.26 -4.16 24.01
C ASN A 195 8.85 -3.69 22.68
N LEU A 196 8.57 -2.43 22.27
CA LEU A 196 9.11 -1.86 21.03
C LEU A 196 10.65 -1.77 21.04
N LYS A 197 11.23 -1.29 22.13
CA LYS A 197 12.71 -1.21 22.28
C LYS A 197 13.36 -2.58 22.29
N ASP A 198 12.75 -3.54 22.98
CA ASP A 198 13.24 -4.92 23.09
C ASP A 198 13.12 -5.63 21.72
N VAL A 199 12.04 -5.43 21.00
CA VAL A 199 11.83 -5.95 19.64
C VAL A 199 12.85 -5.39 18.66
N LEU A 200 13.06 -4.07 18.65
CA LEU A 200 14.04 -3.42 17.78
C LEU A 200 15.46 -3.92 18.07
N SER A 201 15.83 -4.01 19.34
CA SER A 201 17.16 -4.47 19.73
C SER A 201 17.37 -5.95 19.42
N ALA A 202 16.40 -6.80 19.68
CA ALA A 202 16.53 -8.25 19.53
C ALA A 202 16.42 -8.70 18.06
N THR A 203 15.61 -8.03 17.25
CA THR A 203 15.31 -8.47 15.87
C THR A 203 16.09 -7.68 14.82
N VAL A 204 16.03 -6.35 14.84
CA VAL A 204 16.63 -5.51 13.78
C VAL A 204 18.11 -5.25 14.02
N VAL A 205 18.52 -5.07 15.30
CA VAL A 205 19.91 -4.73 15.62
C VAL A 205 20.82 -5.96 15.67
N ARG A 206 20.36 -7.07 16.27
CA ARG A 206 21.20 -8.26 16.50
C ARG A 206 21.28 -9.20 15.31
N ASP A 207 20.21 -9.41 14.55
CA ASP A 207 20.23 -10.27 13.37
C ASP A 207 20.42 -9.48 12.07
N ALA A 208 21.57 -9.65 11.44
CA ALA A 208 21.92 -8.94 10.20
C ALA A 208 21.03 -9.32 9.02
N THR A 209 20.46 -10.54 8.98
CA THR A 209 19.57 -10.96 7.91
C THR A 209 18.20 -10.32 8.09
N THR A 210 17.64 -10.32 9.30
CA THR A 210 16.39 -9.62 9.62
C THR A 210 16.50 -8.13 9.33
N ARG A 211 17.63 -7.51 9.65
CA ARG A 211 17.92 -6.11 9.31
C ARG A 211 17.92 -5.87 7.80
N LEU A 212 18.55 -6.75 7.01
CA LEU A 212 18.51 -6.65 5.55
C LEU A 212 17.11 -6.82 5.00
N VAL A 213 16.32 -7.79 5.49
CA VAL A 213 14.91 -7.94 5.09
C VAL A 213 14.13 -6.67 5.39
N PHE A 214 14.25 -6.14 6.59
CA PHE A 214 13.59 -4.91 7.01
C PHE A 214 13.95 -3.72 6.10
N LEU A 215 15.24 -3.49 5.84
CA LEU A 215 15.70 -2.42 4.96
C LEU A 215 15.20 -2.61 3.53
N ASN A 216 15.21 -3.85 3.02
CA ASN A 216 14.65 -4.14 1.70
C ASN A 216 13.14 -3.85 1.67
N MET A 217 12.35 -4.26 2.67
CA MET A 217 10.92 -3.93 2.75
C MET A 217 10.67 -2.41 2.71
N VAL A 218 11.47 -1.64 3.41
CA VAL A 218 11.38 -0.17 3.44
C VAL A 218 11.71 0.43 2.08
N ILE A 219 12.85 0.10 1.50
CA ILE A 219 13.35 0.71 0.25
C ILE A 219 12.49 0.31 -0.95
N TRP A 220 12.26 -1.00 -1.14
CA TRP A 220 11.45 -1.48 -2.25
C TRP A 220 9.98 -1.08 -2.13
N GLY A 221 9.46 -1.02 -0.88
CA GLY A 221 8.13 -0.51 -0.62
C GLY A 221 7.98 0.98 -0.93
N SER A 222 8.96 1.81 -0.55
CA SER A 222 8.97 3.25 -0.90
C SER A 222 9.03 3.46 -2.41
N GLY A 223 9.86 2.67 -3.10
CA GLY A 223 9.91 2.67 -4.57
C GLY A 223 8.57 2.31 -5.20
N ALA A 224 7.84 1.36 -4.61
CA ALA A 224 6.51 0.99 -5.09
C ALA A 224 5.48 2.12 -4.92
N LEU A 225 5.53 2.88 -3.81
CA LEU A 225 4.70 4.08 -3.62
C LEU A 225 5.04 5.18 -4.62
N VAL A 226 6.33 5.45 -4.81
CA VAL A 226 6.78 6.43 -5.82
C VAL A 226 6.32 6.01 -7.21
N MET A 227 6.56 4.74 -7.59
CA MET A 227 6.22 4.22 -8.91
C MET A 227 4.70 4.23 -9.17
N PHE A 228 3.88 4.06 -8.14
CA PHE A 228 2.43 4.15 -8.27
C PHE A 228 2.00 5.51 -8.83
N TRP A 229 2.58 6.60 -8.34
CA TRP A 229 2.30 7.95 -8.81
C TRP A 229 3.05 8.29 -10.11
N VAL A 230 4.31 7.92 -10.19
CA VAL A 230 5.14 8.16 -11.38
C VAL A 230 4.55 7.50 -12.63
N ASN A 231 3.93 6.33 -12.52
CA ASN A 231 3.23 5.69 -13.64
C ASN A 231 2.11 6.56 -14.22
N GLN A 232 1.29 7.22 -13.38
CA GLN A 232 0.23 8.10 -13.87
C GLN A 232 0.82 9.31 -14.60
N LYS A 233 1.91 9.89 -14.08
CA LYS A 233 2.63 10.98 -14.75
C LYS A 233 3.23 10.53 -16.08
N TYR A 234 3.80 9.32 -16.12
CA TYR A 234 4.33 8.70 -17.32
C TYR A 234 3.25 8.53 -18.40
N TRP A 235 2.08 7.99 -18.04
CA TRP A 235 0.96 7.83 -18.97
C TRP A 235 0.47 9.17 -19.49
N GLN A 236 0.46 10.20 -18.64
CA GLN A 236 0.10 11.56 -19.04
C GLN A 236 1.10 12.15 -20.05
N GLU A 237 2.41 12.02 -19.80
CA GLU A 237 3.46 12.55 -20.69
C GLU A 237 3.57 11.77 -22.00
N THR A 238 3.18 10.50 -22.00
CA THR A 238 3.12 9.66 -23.21
C THR A 238 1.77 9.72 -23.94
N ALA A 239 0.93 10.70 -23.58
CA ALA A 239 -0.37 10.97 -24.19
C ALA A 239 -1.32 9.76 -24.23
N VAL A 240 -1.27 8.90 -23.21
CA VAL A 240 -2.25 7.81 -23.06
C VAL A 240 -3.63 8.44 -22.83
N PRO A 241 -4.69 8.02 -23.57
CA PRO A 241 -6.02 8.53 -23.33
C PRO A 241 -6.50 8.22 -21.91
N LEU A 242 -7.16 9.19 -21.25
CA LEU A 242 -7.58 9.10 -19.84
C LEU A 242 -8.35 7.81 -19.48
N PRO A 243 -9.26 7.28 -20.31
CA PRO A 243 -9.97 6.03 -20.01
C PRO A 243 -9.05 4.84 -19.79
N TRP A 244 -7.90 4.80 -20.46
CA TRP A 244 -6.94 3.71 -20.34
C TRP A 244 -6.17 3.73 -19.01
N PHE A 245 -6.12 4.85 -18.29
CA PHE A 245 -5.49 4.91 -16.96
C PHE A 245 -6.11 3.90 -15.99
N GLY A 246 -7.45 3.78 -16.01
CA GLY A 246 -8.15 2.78 -15.22
C GLY A 246 -7.81 1.34 -15.64
N VAL A 247 -7.75 1.08 -16.94
CA VAL A 247 -7.39 -0.24 -17.49
C VAL A 247 -5.95 -0.61 -17.15
N LEU A 248 -5.01 0.33 -17.30
CA LEU A 248 -3.61 0.12 -16.97
C LEU A 248 -3.42 -0.14 -15.47
N LEU A 249 -4.08 0.64 -14.61
CA LEU A 249 -4.01 0.43 -13.17
C LEU A 249 -4.60 -0.93 -12.77
N ALA A 250 -5.74 -1.31 -13.34
CA ALA A 250 -6.34 -2.62 -13.12
C ALA A 250 -5.41 -3.76 -13.59
N GLY A 251 -4.81 -3.62 -14.78
CA GLY A 251 -3.84 -4.56 -15.31
C GLY A 251 -2.58 -4.68 -14.42
N TYR A 252 -2.06 -3.56 -13.92
CA TYR A 252 -0.93 -3.54 -12.99
C TYR A 252 -1.26 -4.25 -11.66
N ASN A 253 -2.45 -4.05 -11.12
CA ASN A 253 -2.89 -4.73 -9.89
C ASN A 253 -3.09 -6.23 -10.12
N LEU A 254 -3.64 -6.62 -11.27
CA LEU A 254 -3.81 -8.02 -11.63
C LEU A 254 -2.46 -8.74 -11.74
N ILE A 255 -1.51 -8.17 -12.49
CA ILE A 255 -0.17 -8.74 -12.67
C ILE A 255 0.58 -8.85 -11.32
N ASP A 256 0.48 -7.83 -10.47
CA ASP A 256 1.05 -7.83 -9.13
C ASP A 256 0.51 -9.00 -8.27
N GLY A 257 -0.81 -9.18 -8.28
CA GLY A 257 -1.48 -10.27 -7.58
C GLY A 257 -1.12 -11.67 -8.14
N VAL A 258 -1.06 -11.82 -9.46
CA VAL A 258 -0.64 -13.07 -10.11
C VAL A 258 0.82 -13.37 -9.76
N ALA A 259 1.71 -12.40 -9.85
CA ALA A 259 3.13 -12.55 -9.53
C ALA A 259 3.32 -12.94 -8.04
N ALA A 260 2.57 -12.31 -7.13
CA ALA A 260 2.58 -12.67 -5.71
C ALA A 260 2.11 -14.13 -5.49
N LYS A 261 1.05 -14.55 -6.17
CA LYS A 261 0.56 -15.94 -6.09
C LYS A 261 1.57 -16.95 -6.63
N CYS A 262 2.31 -16.60 -7.68
CA CYS A 262 3.34 -17.46 -8.28
C CYS A 262 4.66 -17.46 -7.48
N ALA A 263 4.86 -16.53 -6.55
CA ALA A 263 6.09 -16.40 -5.78
C ALA A 263 6.45 -17.68 -5.00
N ALA A 264 5.46 -18.27 -4.31
CA ALA A 264 5.67 -19.50 -3.54
C ALA A 264 6.05 -20.70 -4.44
N LEU A 265 5.39 -20.85 -5.60
CA LEU A 265 5.74 -21.88 -6.59
C LEU A 265 7.15 -21.65 -7.17
N GLY A 266 7.51 -20.40 -7.43
CA GLY A 266 8.86 -20.03 -7.86
C GLY A 266 9.91 -20.37 -6.81
N ALA A 267 9.64 -20.04 -5.54
CA ALA A 267 10.54 -20.31 -4.42
C ALA A 267 10.76 -21.81 -4.19
N THR A 268 9.70 -22.64 -4.30
CA THR A 268 9.81 -24.10 -4.16
C THR A 268 10.54 -24.75 -5.33
N ARG A 269 10.38 -24.22 -6.58
CA ARG A 269 10.95 -24.84 -7.78
C ARG A 269 12.40 -24.43 -8.02
N TYR A 270 12.72 -23.15 -7.81
CA TYR A 270 14.03 -22.57 -8.17
C TYR A 270 14.86 -22.20 -6.94
N GLY A 271 14.28 -22.25 -5.75
CA GLY A 271 14.87 -21.75 -4.52
C GLY A 271 14.71 -20.25 -4.33
N ARG A 272 14.73 -19.77 -3.10
CA ARG A 272 14.53 -18.34 -2.77
C ARG A 272 15.68 -17.46 -3.27
N ARG A 273 16.92 -17.93 -3.16
CA ARG A 273 18.11 -17.17 -3.53
C ARG A 273 18.13 -16.72 -4.99
N PRO A 274 18.08 -17.63 -5.99
CA PRO A 274 18.07 -17.22 -7.39
C PRO A 274 16.83 -16.38 -7.71
N LEU A 275 15.69 -16.68 -7.08
CA LEU A 275 14.47 -15.93 -7.29
C LEU A 275 14.60 -14.48 -6.79
N LEU A 276 15.16 -14.24 -5.59
CA LEU A 276 15.46 -12.90 -5.06
C LEU A 276 16.41 -12.14 -5.99
N ALA A 277 17.49 -12.78 -6.43
CA ALA A 277 18.48 -12.14 -7.30
C ALA A 277 17.89 -11.77 -8.67
N VAL A 278 17.19 -12.70 -9.33
CA VAL A 278 16.61 -12.46 -10.67
C VAL A 278 15.47 -11.45 -10.60
N VAL A 279 14.53 -11.64 -9.68
CA VAL A 279 13.35 -10.79 -9.57
C VAL A 279 13.70 -9.41 -9.04
N GLY A 280 14.74 -9.30 -8.21
CA GLY A 280 15.22 -8.02 -7.69
C GLY A 280 15.79 -7.08 -8.75
N VAL A 281 16.20 -7.61 -9.90
CA VAL A 281 16.65 -6.79 -11.04
C VAL A 281 15.48 -6.18 -11.80
N LEU A 282 14.27 -6.78 -11.75
CA LEU A 282 13.14 -6.32 -12.55
C LEU A 282 12.74 -4.85 -12.32
N PRO A 283 12.67 -4.31 -11.09
CA PRO A 283 12.41 -2.88 -10.88
C PRO A 283 13.49 -1.97 -11.49
N VAL A 284 14.76 -2.40 -11.46
CA VAL A 284 15.86 -1.66 -12.11
C VAL A 284 15.67 -1.64 -13.63
N VAL A 285 15.41 -2.82 -14.22
CA VAL A 285 15.09 -2.95 -15.64
C VAL A 285 13.87 -2.11 -16.02
N ALA A 286 12.88 -2.05 -15.14
CA ALA A 286 11.68 -1.25 -15.37
C ALA A 286 11.99 0.24 -15.47
N TYR A 287 12.74 0.82 -14.54
CA TYR A 287 13.10 2.23 -14.60
C TYR A 287 13.90 2.59 -15.86
N PHE A 288 14.96 1.84 -16.17
CA PHE A 288 15.76 2.10 -17.36
C PHE A 288 15.00 1.79 -18.65
N GLY A 289 14.16 0.76 -18.66
CA GLY A 289 13.33 0.42 -19.81
C GLY A 289 12.29 1.51 -20.13
N MET A 290 11.67 2.12 -19.11
CA MET A 290 10.76 3.26 -19.29
C MET A 290 11.49 4.46 -19.91
N VAL A 291 12.76 4.67 -19.61
CA VAL A 291 13.58 5.74 -20.21
C VAL A 291 13.99 5.38 -21.64
N ALA A 292 14.54 4.18 -21.84
CA ALA A 292 15.07 3.75 -23.13
C ALA A 292 13.98 3.64 -24.21
N PHE A 293 12.75 3.27 -23.80
CA PHE A 293 11.59 3.13 -24.67
C PHE A 293 10.51 4.15 -24.31
N PHE A 294 10.91 5.41 -24.04
CA PHE A 294 9.99 6.45 -23.62
C PHE A 294 8.85 6.63 -24.65
N GLY A 295 7.61 6.41 -24.19
CA GLY A 295 6.43 6.35 -25.04
C GLY A 295 5.54 5.18 -24.65
N LEU A 296 4.64 4.76 -25.55
CA LEU A 296 3.68 3.68 -25.28
C LEU A 296 4.38 2.34 -24.97
N ALA A 297 5.51 2.04 -25.62
CA ALA A 297 6.27 0.81 -25.35
C ALA A 297 6.84 0.77 -23.92
N GLY A 298 7.20 1.91 -23.35
CA GLY A 298 7.70 2.01 -21.98
C GLY A 298 6.66 1.63 -20.92
N ILE A 299 5.36 1.69 -21.22
CA ILE A 299 4.29 1.26 -20.32
C ILE A 299 4.44 -0.21 -19.92
N LEU A 300 4.96 -1.05 -20.82
CA LEU A 300 5.21 -2.47 -20.56
C LEU A 300 6.18 -2.69 -19.40
N PHE A 301 7.14 -1.78 -19.23
CA PHE A 301 8.09 -1.87 -18.13
C PHE A 301 7.45 -1.56 -16.75
N GLY A 302 6.34 -0.85 -16.73
CA GLY A 302 5.51 -0.74 -15.52
C GLY A 302 4.95 -2.10 -15.08
N PHE A 303 4.57 -2.99 -16.02
CA PHE A 303 4.19 -4.38 -15.70
C PHE A 303 5.39 -5.18 -15.18
N VAL A 304 6.58 -4.99 -15.76
CA VAL A 304 7.82 -5.62 -15.26
C VAL A 304 8.11 -5.22 -13.83
N PHE A 305 7.94 -3.93 -13.49
CA PHE A 305 8.06 -3.44 -12.11
C PHE A 305 7.07 -4.15 -11.17
N LYS A 306 5.82 -4.29 -11.59
CA LYS A 306 4.77 -4.93 -10.79
C LYS A 306 5.01 -6.42 -10.54
N ILE A 307 5.57 -7.14 -11.52
CA ILE A 307 6.01 -8.53 -11.34
C ILE A 307 7.08 -8.59 -10.23
N GLY A 308 8.12 -7.74 -10.33
CA GLY A 308 9.17 -7.66 -9.32
C GLY A 308 8.61 -7.38 -7.93
N ARG A 309 7.74 -6.38 -7.80
CA ARG A 309 7.11 -5.99 -6.54
C ARG A 309 6.28 -7.13 -5.93
N GLY A 310 5.44 -7.78 -6.72
CA GLY A 310 4.56 -8.85 -6.24
C GLY A 310 5.35 -10.03 -5.66
N VAL A 311 6.37 -10.48 -6.35
CA VAL A 311 7.22 -11.59 -5.88
C VAL A 311 8.05 -11.18 -4.67
N LEU A 312 8.74 -10.04 -4.72
CA LEU A 312 9.61 -9.58 -3.61
C LEU A 312 8.81 -9.36 -2.32
N GLY A 313 7.59 -8.81 -2.42
CA GLY A 313 6.71 -8.61 -1.27
C GLY A 313 6.41 -9.91 -0.50
N VAL A 314 6.13 -10.99 -1.21
CA VAL A 314 5.91 -12.32 -0.62
C VAL A 314 7.18 -12.86 0.00
N LEU A 315 8.30 -12.85 -0.73
CA LEU A 315 9.57 -13.40 -0.25
C LEU A 315 10.09 -12.67 1.00
N PHE A 316 9.99 -11.34 1.05
CA PHE A 316 10.37 -10.59 2.24
C PHE A 316 9.48 -10.93 3.44
N MET A 317 8.16 -11.05 3.21
CA MET A 317 7.22 -11.37 4.28
C MET A 317 7.43 -12.80 4.81
N GLU A 318 7.68 -13.78 3.93
CA GLU A 318 8.02 -15.15 4.32
C GLU A 318 9.31 -15.19 5.15
N THR A 319 10.40 -14.58 4.65
CA THR A 319 11.68 -14.52 5.37
C THR A 319 11.54 -13.85 6.73
N LEU A 320 10.74 -12.77 6.81
CA LEU A 320 10.45 -12.10 8.07
C LEU A 320 9.71 -13.02 9.06
N ASN A 321 8.66 -13.69 8.58
CA ASN A 321 7.81 -14.57 9.40
C ASN A 321 8.55 -15.79 9.95
N GLU A 322 9.53 -16.32 9.24
CA GLU A 322 10.36 -17.44 9.68
C GLU A 322 11.35 -17.04 10.80
N ARG A 323 11.84 -15.81 10.75
CA ARG A 323 12.90 -15.34 11.66
C ARG A 323 12.40 -14.66 12.91
N ILE A 324 11.18 -14.12 12.89
CA ILE A 324 10.64 -13.36 14.00
C ILE A 324 9.65 -14.19 14.78
N PRO A 325 9.81 -14.32 16.11
CA PRO A 325 8.82 -14.95 16.98
C PRO A 325 7.43 -14.37 16.77
N SER A 326 6.40 -15.21 16.80
CA SER A 326 5.01 -14.80 16.52
C SER A 326 4.53 -13.60 17.35
N ALA A 327 5.00 -13.48 18.58
CA ALA A 327 4.68 -12.37 19.49
C ALA A 327 5.14 -11.00 18.96
N PHE A 328 6.15 -10.95 18.08
CA PHE A 328 6.77 -9.70 17.61
C PHE A 328 6.49 -9.39 16.13
N ARG A 329 5.91 -10.33 15.38
CA ARG A 329 5.67 -10.18 13.92
C ARG A 329 4.87 -8.93 13.59
N ALA A 330 3.74 -8.72 14.28
CA ALA A 330 2.88 -7.56 14.05
C ALA A 330 3.64 -6.24 14.25
N THR A 331 4.45 -6.16 15.31
CA THR A 331 5.26 -4.96 15.61
C THR A 331 6.30 -4.68 14.53
N VAL A 332 7.01 -5.70 14.04
CA VAL A 332 8.04 -5.52 13.00
C VAL A 332 7.41 -5.17 11.65
N ILE A 333 6.27 -5.76 11.31
CA ILE A 333 5.51 -5.40 10.11
C ILE A 333 5.05 -3.93 10.19
N SER A 334 4.48 -3.50 11.32
CA SER A 334 4.08 -2.10 11.53
C SER A 334 5.27 -1.14 11.41
N LEU A 335 6.43 -1.51 11.98
CA LEU A 335 7.66 -0.73 11.84
C LEU A 335 8.15 -0.64 10.39
N SER A 336 8.02 -1.72 9.61
CA SER A 336 8.39 -1.68 8.19
C SER A 336 7.47 -0.74 7.40
N GLN A 337 6.18 -0.71 7.71
CA GLN A 337 5.23 0.24 7.11
C GLN A 337 5.51 1.69 7.53
N LEU A 338 5.89 1.90 8.81
CA LEU A 338 6.33 3.20 9.31
C LEU A 338 7.61 3.66 8.56
N GLY A 339 8.60 2.79 8.42
CA GLY A 339 9.83 3.07 7.68
C GLY A 339 9.58 3.39 6.21
N LEU A 340 8.71 2.62 5.56
CA LEU A 340 8.29 2.82 4.17
C LEU A 340 7.62 4.20 3.98
N ARG A 341 6.64 4.56 4.82
CA ARG A 341 5.96 5.86 4.74
C ARG A 341 6.92 7.01 5.09
N GLY A 342 7.76 6.82 6.12
CA GLY A 342 8.76 7.81 6.53
C GLY A 342 9.80 8.08 5.43
N SER A 343 10.31 7.04 4.77
CA SER A 343 11.23 7.22 3.63
C SER A 343 10.53 7.84 2.42
N PHE A 344 9.25 7.54 2.18
CA PHE A 344 8.46 8.19 1.14
C PHE A 344 8.26 9.69 1.41
N CYS A 345 8.10 10.11 2.68
CA CYS A 345 7.99 11.53 3.04
C CYS A 345 9.22 12.36 2.61
N LEU A 346 10.38 11.73 2.50
CA LEU A 346 11.61 12.36 2.00
C LEU A 346 11.76 12.18 0.48
N LEU A 347 11.62 10.94 0.02
CA LEU A 347 11.86 10.59 -1.39
C LEU A 347 10.78 11.18 -2.32
N GLY A 348 9.51 11.18 -1.90
CA GLY A 348 8.40 11.69 -2.71
C GLY A 348 8.58 13.12 -3.16
N PRO A 349 8.73 14.11 -2.25
CA PRO A 349 8.97 15.51 -2.61
C PRO A 349 10.21 15.73 -3.48
N LEU A 350 11.31 14.98 -3.23
CA LEU A 350 12.51 15.02 -4.06
C LEU A 350 12.24 14.56 -5.49
N VAL A 351 11.48 13.46 -5.64
CA VAL A 351 11.05 12.96 -6.95
C VAL A 351 10.15 13.97 -7.66
N GLY A 352 9.17 14.54 -6.95
CA GLY A 352 8.29 15.56 -7.50
C GLY A 352 9.04 16.80 -7.98
N TYR A 353 9.93 17.32 -7.14
CA TYR A 353 10.82 18.42 -7.51
C TYR A 353 11.68 18.08 -8.72
N GLY A 354 12.29 16.89 -8.73
CA GLY A 354 13.12 16.45 -9.85
C GLY A 354 12.34 16.36 -11.16
N ILE A 355 11.09 15.89 -11.13
CA ILE A 355 10.23 15.80 -12.33
C ILE A 355 9.95 17.21 -12.87
N ASP A 356 9.62 18.17 -12.00
CA ASP A 356 9.33 19.54 -12.42
C ASP A 356 10.58 20.29 -12.91
N ALA A 357 11.77 20.01 -12.33
CA ALA A 357 13.02 20.72 -12.66
C ALA A 357 13.80 20.09 -13.84
N TRP A 358 13.83 18.77 -13.93
CA TRP A 358 14.71 18.03 -14.87
C TRP A 358 13.97 17.10 -15.82
N GLY A 359 12.64 17.02 -15.68
CA GLY A 359 11.78 16.12 -16.46
C GLY A 359 11.77 14.69 -15.97
N LEU A 360 10.70 13.98 -16.35
CA LEU A 360 10.44 12.61 -15.93
C LEU A 360 11.53 11.60 -16.33
N PRO A 361 12.11 11.64 -17.57
CA PRO A 361 13.16 10.67 -17.95
C PRO A 361 14.41 10.75 -17.07
N SER A 362 14.83 11.98 -16.68
CA SER A 362 15.98 12.18 -15.79
C SER A 362 15.75 11.57 -14.41
N VAL A 363 14.55 11.75 -13.87
CA VAL A 363 14.17 11.20 -12.55
C VAL A 363 14.04 9.68 -12.60
N LEU A 364 13.46 9.13 -13.67
CA LEU A 364 13.42 7.67 -13.86
C LEU A 364 14.82 7.07 -13.91
N SER A 365 15.77 7.73 -14.61
CA SER A 365 17.17 7.33 -14.64
C SER A 365 17.81 7.37 -13.25
N ALA A 366 17.59 8.44 -12.49
CA ALA A 366 18.10 8.58 -11.14
C ALA A 366 17.52 7.52 -10.19
N LEU A 367 16.23 7.21 -10.30
CA LEU A 367 15.60 6.10 -9.58
C LEU A 367 16.19 4.75 -10.00
N GLY A 368 16.41 4.54 -11.28
CA GLY A 368 17.08 3.33 -11.80
C GLY A 368 18.46 3.14 -11.16
N ILE A 369 19.27 4.19 -11.06
CA ILE A 369 20.59 4.16 -10.40
C ILE A 369 20.43 3.88 -8.90
N LEU A 370 19.52 4.59 -8.20
CA LEU A 370 19.26 4.40 -6.77
C LEU A 370 18.88 2.95 -6.47
N PHE A 371 17.96 2.36 -7.27
CA PHE A 371 17.52 0.98 -7.08
C PHE A 371 18.60 -0.04 -7.52
N SER A 372 19.49 0.30 -8.44
CA SER A 372 20.69 -0.50 -8.74
C SER A 372 21.62 -0.57 -7.53
N ILE A 373 21.87 0.56 -6.89
CA ILE A 373 22.68 0.61 -5.65
C ILE A 373 21.97 -0.18 -4.53
N ALA A 374 20.68 0.01 -4.35
CA ALA A 374 19.90 -0.74 -3.36
C ALA A 374 19.92 -2.26 -3.63
N PHE A 375 19.85 -2.67 -4.90
CA PHE A 375 19.99 -4.07 -5.30
C PHE A 375 21.34 -4.64 -4.88
N VAL A 376 22.44 -3.97 -5.22
CA VAL A 376 23.80 -4.42 -4.91
C VAL A 376 24.10 -4.40 -3.41
N CYS A 377 23.67 -3.33 -2.70
CA CYS A 377 24.03 -3.14 -1.30
C CYS A 377 23.10 -3.84 -0.29
N LEU A 378 21.83 -4.10 -0.67
CA LEU A 378 20.83 -4.65 0.26
C LEU A 378 20.25 -6.00 -0.19
N LEU A 379 19.80 -6.09 -1.45
CA LEU A 379 19.10 -7.29 -1.90
C LEU A 379 20.06 -8.43 -2.22
N LEU A 380 21.14 -8.15 -2.94
CA LEU A 380 22.14 -9.17 -3.27
C LEU A 380 22.79 -9.76 -2.02
N PRO A 381 23.22 -8.99 -0.98
CA PRO A 381 23.68 -9.56 0.28
C PRO A 381 22.62 -10.40 1.01
N LEU A 382 21.34 -10.02 0.94
CA LEU A 382 20.25 -10.85 1.48
C LEU A 382 20.16 -12.18 0.74
N ALA A 383 20.13 -12.17 -0.58
CA ALA A 383 20.09 -13.37 -1.42
C ALA A 383 21.29 -14.30 -1.17
N LEU A 384 22.47 -13.74 -0.93
CA LEU A 384 23.68 -14.53 -0.64
C LEU A 384 23.65 -15.16 0.78
N ARG A 385 23.03 -14.52 1.77
CA ARG A 385 22.92 -15.03 3.15
C ARG A 385 21.90 -16.15 3.31
N GLU A 386 20.84 -16.15 2.52
CA GLU A 386 19.82 -17.22 2.51
C GLU A 386 20.41 -18.62 2.22
N THR A 387 21.62 -18.68 1.63
CA THR A 387 22.30 -19.96 1.33
C THR A 387 22.96 -20.60 2.52
N VAL A 388 23.42 -19.81 3.50
CA VAL A 388 24.20 -20.31 4.66
C VAL A 388 23.32 -21.12 5.63
N LEU A 389 22.01 -20.91 5.56
CA LEU A 389 21.05 -21.53 6.49
C LEU A 389 20.51 -22.88 5.99
N THR A 390 20.27 -22.99 4.67
CA THR A 390 19.84 -24.27 4.08
C THR A 390 20.94 -25.35 4.11
N THR A 391 22.21 -24.96 4.12
CA THR A 391 23.33 -25.89 4.25
C THR A 391 23.62 -26.30 5.71
N LYS A 392 23.22 -25.50 6.71
CA LYS A 392 23.37 -25.90 8.14
C LYS A 392 22.28 -26.84 8.63
N GLU A 393 21.09 -26.82 8.03
CA GLU A 393 20.01 -27.78 8.34
C GLU A 393 20.14 -29.11 7.56
N ALA A 394 20.97 -29.16 6.52
CA ALA A 394 21.23 -30.34 5.69
C ALA A 394 22.47 -31.15 6.12
N SER A 395 23.16 -30.75 7.17
CA SER A 395 24.22 -31.58 7.78
C SER A 395 23.64 -32.38 8.94
N PRO A 396 23.68 -33.74 8.91
CA PRO A 396 23.11 -34.62 9.91
C PRO A 396 23.80 -34.50 11.29
#